data_d7f33ced0771a81b6b3019b2e43dc493
#
_entry.id   d7f33ced0771a81b6b3019b2e43dc493
#
_cell.length_a   1.000
_cell.length_b   1.000
_cell.length_c   1.000
_cell.angle_alpha   90.00
_cell.angle_beta   90.00
_cell.angle_gamma   90.00
#
_symmetry.space_group_name_H-M   'P 1'
#
loop_
_entity.id
_entity.type
_entity.pdbx_description
1 polymer ?
#
loop_
_entity_poly.entity_id
_entity_poly.type
_entity_poly.pdbx_seq_one_letter_code
_entity_poly.pdbx_strand_id
1 'polypeptide(L)'
;WLWTATTPAHLDSWNSTLHACEKLGVQPFQRLSTGEVRRRTGSPVHLGGVFEASGATVQPYALIQGMRRVAMEAGVIIHEHSAVERIQSDQHSQLITPNGTLTANKVVLATNAWSASVPELACLFTPVNSSMVVTRPLGSQFQDIGWTGGESITDSQLLVDYYRTTHDGRIAFGKGTGAIAYRSEINGTFSEDADSIAQTCSDLFATYPMLARDAISHNWSGPIDRTYDSLPVFGSLRRQPNIFYGIGWSGNGVGPSRLGGHILASLALGRDDEWSRSSLIRRKCKAFPPEPFRSLGGKMVRGAVIRKEKAELQGQTAAVFDRLLAQLAPSGLEDKP
;
A
#
# COMPACT_ATOMS: atom_id res chain seq x y z
N TRP A 1 -5.19 -14.18 -5.92
CA TRP A 1 -3.91 -13.52 -5.65
C TRP A 1 -2.77 -14.54 -5.69
N LEU A 2 -1.66 -14.16 -6.35
CA LEU A 2 -0.42 -14.91 -6.40
C LEU A 2 0.66 -14.17 -5.62
N TRP A 3 1.27 -14.85 -4.65
CA TRP A 3 2.47 -14.38 -3.97
C TRP A 3 3.64 -15.21 -4.48
N THR A 4 4.62 -14.55 -5.11
CA THR A 4 5.65 -15.21 -5.93
C THR A 4 7.06 -14.95 -5.42
N ALA A 5 7.97 -15.88 -5.74
CA ALA A 5 9.41 -15.71 -5.54
C ALA A 5 10.12 -15.56 -6.89
N THR A 6 10.99 -14.57 -7.01
CA THR A 6 11.81 -14.29 -8.21
C THR A 6 13.28 -14.66 -8.02
N THR A 7 13.71 -14.92 -6.78
CA THR A 7 15.06 -15.37 -6.44
C THR A 7 15.02 -16.58 -5.52
N PRO A 8 16.08 -17.40 -5.45
CA PRO A 8 16.17 -18.49 -4.47
C PRO A 8 16.03 -18.02 -3.02
N ALA A 9 16.47 -16.79 -2.69
CA ALA A 9 16.36 -16.21 -1.36
C ALA A 9 14.89 -15.93 -0.95
N HIS A 10 13.99 -15.80 -1.92
CA HIS A 10 12.57 -15.54 -1.70
C HIS A 10 11.71 -16.81 -1.70
N LEU A 11 12.26 -17.96 -2.10
CA LEU A 11 11.55 -19.23 -2.00
C LEU A 11 11.18 -19.49 -0.55
N ASP A 12 9.94 -19.93 -0.34
CA ASP A 12 9.40 -20.24 0.98
C ASP A 12 9.23 -19.05 1.95
N SER A 13 9.41 -17.80 1.51
CA SER A 13 9.17 -16.58 2.32
C SER A 13 7.73 -16.46 2.86
N TRP A 14 6.80 -17.21 2.32
CA TRP A 14 5.40 -17.32 2.78
C TRP A 14 5.18 -18.33 3.90
N ASN A 15 6.18 -19.16 4.27
CA ASN A 15 6.00 -20.30 5.18
C ASN A 15 5.46 -19.90 6.55
N SER A 16 5.93 -18.78 7.15
CA SER A 16 5.42 -18.35 8.45
C SER A 16 3.96 -17.92 8.37
N THR A 17 3.57 -17.24 7.29
CA THR A 17 2.17 -16.87 7.05
C THR A 17 1.27 -18.09 6.90
N LEU A 18 1.70 -19.08 6.11
CA LEU A 18 0.96 -20.34 5.97
C LEU A 18 0.81 -21.06 7.32
N HIS A 19 1.90 -21.16 8.07
CA HIS A 19 1.88 -21.76 9.40
C HIS A 19 0.98 -21.01 10.40
N ALA A 20 0.96 -19.67 10.33
CA ALA A 20 0.03 -18.88 11.13
C ALA A 20 -1.44 -19.15 10.75
N CYS A 21 -1.74 -19.27 9.45
CA CYS A 21 -3.07 -19.65 8.96
C CYS A 21 -3.49 -21.06 9.45
N GLU A 22 -2.58 -22.03 9.39
CA GLU A 22 -2.82 -23.39 9.88
C GLU A 22 -3.15 -23.40 11.38
N LYS A 23 -2.41 -22.61 12.20
CA LYS A 23 -2.72 -22.46 13.63
C LYS A 23 -4.11 -21.88 13.90
N LEU A 24 -4.61 -21.06 12.99
CA LEU A 24 -5.96 -20.49 13.03
C LEU A 24 -7.02 -21.42 12.43
N GLY A 25 -6.64 -22.62 11.98
CA GLY A 25 -7.55 -23.59 11.38
C GLY A 25 -8.00 -23.25 9.96
N VAL A 26 -7.27 -22.40 9.25
CA VAL A 26 -7.59 -22.01 7.86
C VAL A 26 -6.42 -22.31 6.92
N GLN A 27 -6.72 -22.66 5.68
CA GLN A 27 -5.73 -22.97 4.64
C GLN A 27 -6.09 -22.25 3.34
N PRO A 28 -5.96 -20.93 3.27
CA PRO A 28 -6.37 -20.16 2.11
C PRO A 28 -5.40 -20.28 0.93
N PHE A 29 -4.17 -20.76 1.15
CA PHE A 29 -3.11 -20.79 0.16
C PHE A 29 -2.87 -22.18 -0.42
N GLN A 30 -2.74 -22.24 -1.74
CA GLN A 30 -2.28 -23.39 -2.48
C GLN A 30 -0.83 -23.16 -2.95
N ARG A 31 0.09 -24.06 -2.62
CA ARG A 31 1.46 -24.01 -3.17
C ARG A 31 1.45 -24.35 -4.65
N LEU A 32 2.19 -23.60 -5.43
CA LEU A 32 2.33 -23.76 -6.87
C LEU A 32 3.77 -24.09 -7.24
N SER A 33 3.93 -24.99 -8.20
CA SER A 33 5.23 -25.27 -8.80
C SER A 33 5.70 -24.11 -9.69
N THR A 34 6.99 -24.07 -10.00
CA THR A 34 7.58 -23.11 -10.95
C THR A 34 6.84 -23.09 -12.28
N GLY A 35 6.54 -24.28 -12.84
CA GLY A 35 5.82 -24.38 -14.11
C GLY A 35 4.41 -23.79 -14.05
N GLU A 36 3.69 -24.04 -12.96
CA GLU A 36 2.34 -23.52 -12.76
C GLU A 36 2.33 -21.99 -12.58
N VAL A 37 3.25 -21.46 -11.78
CA VAL A 37 3.35 -20.00 -11.58
C VAL A 37 3.69 -19.30 -12.89
N ARG A 38 4.68 -19.79 -13.64
CA ARG A 38 5.05 -19.24 -14.95
C ARG A 38 3.89 -19.28 -15.95
N ARG A 39 3.16 -20.37 -15.97
CA ARG A 39 1.98 -20.51 -16.84
C ARG A 39 0.89 -19.50 -16.49
N ARG A 40 0.63 -19.26 -15.20
CA ARG A 40 -0.41 -18.32 -14.75
C ARG A 40 -0.02 -16.86 -14.90
N THR A 41 1.26 -16.55 -14.72
CA THR A 41 1.75 -15.17 -14.76
C THR A 41 2.22 -14.74 -16.14
N GLY A 42 2.50 -15.68 -17.04
CA GLY A 42 3.11 -15.44 -18.33
C GLY A 42 4.55 -14.92 -18.24
N SER A 43 5.15 -14.96 -17.05
CA SER A 43 6.51 -14.45 -16.82
C SER A 43 7.49 -15.60 -16.58
N PRO A 44 8.67 -15.59 -17.23
CA PRO A 44 9.69 -16.63 -17.07
C PRO A 44 10.48 -16.54 -15.77
N VAL A 45 10.40 -15.40 -15.04
CA VAL A 45 11.31 -15.14 -13.92
C VAL A 45 10.89 -15.82 -12.61
N HIS A 46 9.62 -16.18 -12.45
CA HIS A 46 9.13 -16.76 -11.22
C HIS A 46 9.65 -18.17 -10.97
N LEU A 47 10.11 -18.42 -9.75
CA LEU A 47 10.67 -19.68 -9.30
C LEU A 47 9.66 -20.55 -8.54
N GLY A 48 8.63 -19.96 -7.96
CA GLY A 48 7.57 -20.60 -7.21
C GLY A 48 6.61 -19.59 -6.63
N GLY A 49 5.58 -20.05 -5.94
CA GLY A 49 4.61 -19.14 -5.29
C GLY A 49 3.50 -19.88 -4.56
N VAL A 50 2.62 -19.08 -3.96
CA VAL A 50 1.37 -19.55 -3.36
C VAL A 50 0.20 -18.77 -3.95
N PHE A 51 -0.92 -19.46 -4.13
CA PHE A 51 -2.15 -18.91 -4.70
C PHE A 51 -3.25 -18.88 -3.66
N GLU A 52 -3.91 -17.74 -3.56
CA GLU A 52 -5.09 -17.50 -2.73
C GLU A 52 -6.26 -17.17 -3.66
N ALA A 53 -7.34 -17.97 -3.58
CA ALA A 53 -8.42 -17.96 -4.55
C ALA A 53 -9.53 -16.93 -4.26
N SER A 54 -9.65 -16.46 -3.02
CA SER A 54 -10.71 -15.52 -2.62
C SER A 54 -10.38 -14.05 -2.92
N GLY A 55 -9.13 -13.77 -3.33
CA GLY A 55 -8.70 -12.44 -3.75
C GLY A 55 -9.42 -11.98 -5.02
N ALA A 56 -9.48 -10.65 -5.21
CA ALA A 56 -10.07 -10.06 -6.40
C ALA A 56 -9.26 -8.85 -6.87
N THR A 57 -9.32 -8.58 -8.17
CA THR A 57 -8.80 -7.35 -8.76
C THR A 57 -9.93 -6.37 -9.03
N VAL A 58 -9.67 -5.10 -8.81
CA VAL A 58 -10.62 -4.02 -9.11
C VAL A 58 -9.95 -2.94 -9.94
N GLN A 59 -10.76 -2.20 -10.71
CA GLN A 59 -10.28 -0.95 -11.30
C GLN A 59 -10.54 0.17 -10.28
N PRO A 60 -9.50 0.72 -9.63
CA PRO A 60 -9.68 1.58 -8.44
C PRO A 60 -10.46 2.86 -8.74
N TYR A 61 -10.22 3.49 -9.90
CA TYR A 61 -10.94 4.69 -10.28
C TYR A 61 -12.42 4.42 -10.50
N ALA A 62 -12.79 3.35 -11.21
CA ALA A 62 -14.17 2.97 -11.43
C ALA A 62 -14.88 2.63 -10.11
N LEU A 63 -14.18 1.94 -9.18
CA LEU A 63 -14.70 1.67 -7.85
C LEU A 63 -15.03 2.96 -7.10
N ILE A 64 -14.11 3.93 -7.06
CA ILE A 64 -14.31 5.20 -6.37
C ILE A 64 -15.44 6.02 -7.02
N GLN A 65 -15.54 6.05 -8.36
CA GLN A 65 -16.64 6.73 -9.03
C GLN A 65 -18.00 6.08 -8.71
N GLY A 66 -18.05 4.75 -8.65
CA GLY A 66 -19.24 4.03 -8.24
C GLY A 66 -19.63 4.34 -6.78
N MET A 67 -18.67 4.35 -5.87
CA MET A 67 -18.89 4.71 -4.46
C MET A 67 -19.36 6.16 -4.31
N ARG A 68 -18.75 7.10 -5.06
CA ARG A 68 -19.17 8.50 -5.11
C ARG A 68 -20.64 8.63 -5.51
N ARG A 69 -21.04 7.98 -6.58
CA ARG A 69 -22.43 8.00 -7.06
C ARG A 69 -23.39 7.50 -5.97
N VAL A 70 -23.13 6.33 -5.40
CA VAL A 70 -23.97 5.73 -4.36
C VAL A 70 -24.05 6.62 -3.11
N ALA A 71 -22.93 7.23 -2.71
CA ALA A 71 -22.90 8.16 -1.57
C ALA A 71 -23.79 9.39 -1.82
N MET A 72 -23.73 9.98 -3.02
CA MET A 72 -24.56 11.13 -3.39
C MET A 72 -26.05 10.75 -3.46
N GLU A 73 -26.37 9.59 -4.00
CA GLU A 73 -27.75 9.04 -4.02
C GLU A 73 -28.29 8.83 -2.59
N ALA A 74 -27.40 8.50 -1.64
CA ALA A 74 -27.73 8.39 -0.22
C ALA A 74 -27.78 9.75 0.52
N GLY A 75 -27.63 10.87 -0.18
CA GLY A 75 -27.72 12.23 0.38
C GLY A 75 -26.40 12.80 0.92
N VAL A 76 -25.26 12.16 0.66
CA VAL A 76 -23.94 12.72 1.02
C VAL A 76 -23.61 13.90 0.10
N ILE A 77 -23.26 15.04 0.70
CA ILE A 77 -22.78 16.22 -0.02
C ILE A 77 -21.26 16.11 -0.17
N ILE A 78 -20.76 16.18 -1.40
CA ILE A 78 -19.34 16.10 -1.71
C ILE A 78 -18.88 17.44 -2.27
N HIS A 79 -17.92 18.07 -1.60
CA HIS A 79 -17.27 19.30 -2.04
C HIS A 79 -15.89 18.97 -2.61
N GLU A 80 -15.77 18.95 -3.93
CA GLU A 80 -14.51 18.82 -4.64
C GLU A 80 -13.75 20.15 -4.66
N HIS A 81 -12.46 20.15 -4.89
CA HIS A 81 -11.59 21.34 -4.91
C HIS A 81 -11.69 22.22 -3.65
N SER A 82 -11.99 21.58 -2.52
CA SER A 82 -12.26 22.23 -1.24
C SER A 82 -11.30 21.71 -0.16
N ALA A 83 -10.00 21.97 -0.35
CA ALA A 83 -8.98 21.54 0.60
C ALA A 83 -9.21 22.16 1.97
N VAL A 84 -9.24 21.35 3.02
CA VAL A 84 -9.31 21.81 4.40
C VAL A 84 -7.89 22.20 4.84
N GLU A 85 -7.66 23.51 5.03
CA GLU A 85 -6.37 24.05 5.43
C GLU A 85 -6.15 24.00 6.93
N ARG A 86 -7.24 24.12 7.70
CA ARG A 86 -7.18 24.13 9.16
C ARG A 86 -8.49 23.62 9.77
N ILE A 87 -8.35 22.91 10.87
CA ILE A 87 -9.48 22.50 11.72
C ILE A 87 -9.31 23.22 13.06
N GLN A 88 -10.33 23.97 13.47
CA GLN A 88 -10.46 24.57 14.78
C GLN A 88 -11.59 23.84 15.50
N SER A 89 -11.37 23.39 16.72
CA SER A 89 -12.37 22.64 17.46
C SER A 89 -12.49 23.17 18.88
N ASP A 90 -13.63 23.81 19.14
CA ASP A 90 -14.10 24.18 20.46
C ASP A 90 -15.33 23.32 20.81
N GLN A 91 -16.52 23.93 20.92
CA GLN A 91 -17.78 23.17 21.07
C GLN A 91 -18.18 22.43 19.78
N HIS A 92 -17.89 23.02 18.62
CA HIS A 92 -18.07 22.46 17.30
C HIS A 92 -16.76 22.57 16.51
N SER A 93 -16.55 21.66 15.58
CA SER A 93 -15.37 21.74 14.68
C SER A 93 -15.68 22.66 13.50
N GLN A 94 -14.78 23.63 13.26
CA GLN A 94 -14.79 24.48 12.08
C GLN A 94 -13.68 24.01 11.13
N LEU A 95 -14.08 23.63 9.93
CA LEU A 95 -13.17 23.25 8.85
C LEU A 95 -13.03 24.42 7.89
N ILE A 96 -11.85 25.01 7.87
CA ILE A 96 -11.55 26.22 7.11
C ILE A 96 -10.95 25.81 5.76
N THR A 97 -11.58 26.29 4.68
CA THR A 97 -11.14 26.14 3.30
C THR A 97 -10.89 27.50 2.67
N PRO A 98 -10.21 27.60 1.52
CA PRO A 98 -10.03 28.88 0.82
C PRO A 98 -11.33 29.63 0.50
N ASN A 99 -12.42 28.88 0.28
CA ASN A 99 -13.68 29.43 -0.20
C ASN A 99 -14.78 29.50 0.87
N GLY A 100 -14.52 29.11 2.11
CA GLY A 100 -15.51 29.16 3.18
C GLY A 100 -15.19 28.27 4.37
N THR A 101 -16.08 28.27 5.33
CA THR A 101 -15.94 27.50 6.57
C THR A 101 -17.15 26.57 6.73
N LEU A 102 -16.88 25.30 7.01
CA LEU A 102 -17.90 24.31 7.37
C LEU A 102 -17.86 24.07 8.88
N THR A 103 -19.02 24.12 9.53
CA THR A 103 -19.17 23.76 10.94
C THR A 103 -19.76 22.37 11.06
N ALA A 104 -19.13 21.51 11.87
CA ALA A 104 -19.57 20.13 12.08
C ALA A 104 -19.47 19.73 13.56
N ASN A 105 -20.40 18.90 14.02
CA ASN A 105 -20.36 18.34 15.37
C ASN A 105 -19.27 17.27 15.49
N LYS A 106 -19.02 16.54 14.42
CA LYS A 106 -18.05 15.44 14.37
C LYS A 106 -17.31 15.49 13.03
N VAL A 107 -16.02 15.16 13.06
CA VAL A 107 -15.15 15.12 11.88
C VAL A 107 -14.52 13.74 11.81
N VAL A 108 -14.41 13.21 10.59
CA VAL A 108 -13.67 11.97 10.31
C VAL A 108 -12.51 12.30 9.38
N LEU A 109 -11.29 12.10 9.85
CA LEU A 109 -10.07 12.22 9.05
C LEU A 109 -9.82 10.89 8.31
N ALA A 110 -10.09 10.89 7.02
CA ALA A 110 -9.81 9.78 6.10
C ALA A 110 -8.78 10.21 5.04
N THR A 111 -7.77 10.95 5.46
CA THR A 111 -6.83 11.69 4.61
C THR A 111 -5.51 10.94 4.37
N ASN A 112 -5.44 9.63 4.67
CA ASN A 112 -4.29 8.77 4.41
C ASN A 112 -2.97 9.46 4.85
N ALA A 113 -1.95 9.48 4.00
CA ALA A 113 -0.63 10.03 4.30
C ALA A 113 -0.64 11.53 4.64
N TRP A 114 -1.62 12.31 4.15
CA TRP A 114 -1.77 13.73 4.52
C TRP A 114 -2.16 13.94 5.97
N SER A 115 -2.62 12.89 6.67
CA SER A 115 -2.81 12.91 8.13
C SER A 115 -1.50 13.16 8.91
N ALA A 116 -0.34 13.09 8.25
CA ALA A 116 0.94 13.44 8.84
C ALA A 116 1.06 14.92 9.26
N SER A 117 0.20 15.80 8.72
CA SER A 117 0.07 17.19 9.15
C SER A 117 -0.57 17.34 10.55
N VAL A 118 -1.23 16.29 11.05
CA VAL A 118 -1.84 16.27 12.40
C VAL A 118 -0.80 15.81 13.42
N PRO A 119 -0.36 16.69 14.37
CA PRO A 119 0.77 16.37 15.26
C PRO A 119 0.60 15.09 16.08
N GLU A 120 -0.62 14.78 16.54
CA GLU A 120 -0.89 13.56 17.32
C GLU A 120 -0.74 12.27 16.49
N LEU A 121 -0.86 12.35 15.16
CA LEU A 121 -0.79 11.22 14.24
C LEU A 121 0.59 11.06 13.60
N ALA A 122 1.37 12.13 13.54
CA ALA A 122 2.62 12.20 12.78
C ALA A 122 3.70 11.18 13.21
N CYS A 123 3.65 10.65 14.43
CA CYS A 123 4.58 9.63 14.89
C CYS A 123 4.08 8.18 14.68
N LEU A 124 2.82 7.99 14.34
CA LEU A 124 2.21 6.65 14.22
C LEU A 124 2.53 5.98 12.89
N PHE A 125 2.85 6.75 11.87
CA PHE A 125 3.19 6.27 10.54
C PHE A 125 4.24 7.17 9.89
N THR A 126 4.79 6.73 8.77
CA THR A 126 5.64 7.54 7.90
C THR A 126 5.09 7.54 6.48
N PRO A 127 4.96 8.69 5.81
CA PRO A 127 4.69 8.73 4.39
C PRO A 127 5.84 8.10 3.62
N VAL A 128 5.53 7.10 2.81
CA VAL A 128 6.48 6.47 1.88
C VAL A 128 5.91 6.49 0.48
N ASN A 129 6.79 6.50 -0.53
CA ASN A 129 6.38 6.52 -1.92
C ASN A 129 6.11 5.11 -2.45
N SER A 130 5.16 5.03 -3.36
CA SER A 130 4.92 3.89 -4.24
C SER A 130 4.71 4.39 -5.66
N SER A 131 5.30 3.73 -6.65
CA SER A 131 5.22 4.13 -8.06
C SER A 131 4.49 3.10 -8.88
N MET A 132 3.83 3.56 -9.94
CA MET A 132 3.09 2.74 -10.89
C MET A 132 3.46 3.09 -12.32
N VAL A 133 3.50 2.08 -13.16
CA VAL A 133 3.54 2.21 -14.62
C VAL A 133 2.45 1.36 -15.25
N VAL A 134 1.93 1.79 -16.38
CA VAL A 134 0.90 1.03 -17.11
C VAL A 134 1.29 0.99 -18.59
N THR A 135 1.20 -0.21 -19.17
CA THR A 135 1.45 -0.37 -20.61
C THR A 135 0.30 0.21 -21.44
N ARG A 136 0.54 0.46 -22.73
CA ARG A 136 -0.56 0.54 -23.71
C ARG A 136 -1.30 -0.81 -23.77
N PRO A 137 -2.51 -0.87 -24.37
CA PRO A 137 -3.13 -2.16 -24.66
C PRO A 137 -2.19 -3.00 -25.53
N LEU A 138 -1.93 -4.22 -25.10
CA LEU A 138 -0.91 -5.10 -25.71
C LEU A 138 -1.46 -5.89 -26.92
N GLY A 139 -2.79 -5.88 -27.13
CA GLY A 139 -3.42 -6.57 -28.26
C GLY A 139 -3.12 -8.08 -28.29
N SER A 140 -2.64 -8.60 -29.43
CA SER A 140 -2.27 -10.01 -29.56
C SER A 140 -1.11 -10.41 -28.64
N GLN A 141 -0.16 -9.53 -28.38
CA GLN A 141 0.96 -9.80 -27.46
C GLN A 141 0.49 -10.19 -26.06
N PHE A 142 -0.66 -9.69 -25.62
CA PHE A 142 -1.25 -10.07 -24.35
C PHE A 142 -1.63 -11.54 -24.30
N GLN A 143 -2.13 -12.10 -25.41
CA GLN A 143 -2.44 -13.52 -25.52
C GLN A 143 -1.17 -14.37 -25.53
N ASP A 144 -0.13 -13.89 -26.20
CA ASP A 144 1.18 -14.58 -26.28
C ASP A 144 1.87 -14.65 -24.90
N ILE A 145 1.68 -13.65 -24.04
CA ILE A 145 2.14 -13.66 -22.65
C ILE A 145 1.45 -14.78 -21.86
N GLY A 146 0.19 -15.11 -22.16
CA GLY A 146 -0.55 -16.21 -21.54
C GLY A 146 -1.10 -15.94 -20.14
N TRP A 147 -1.03 -14.70 -19.66
CA TRP A 147 -1.62 -14.32 -18.36
C TRP A 147 -3.11 -14.01 -18.52
N THR A 148 -3.92 -15.05 -18.54
CA THR A 148 -5.36 -14.95 -18.88
C THR A 148 -6.28 -15.11 -17.66
N GLY A 149 -5.77 -15.50 -16.50
CA GLY A 149 -6.57 -15.76 -15.29
C GLY A 149 -6.96 -14.51 -14.50
N GLY A 150 -6.42 -13.34 -14.83
CA GLY A 150 -6.74 -12.08 -14.15
C GLY A 150 -6.19 -11.98 -12.71
N GLU A 151 -5.26 -12.83 -12.34
CA GLU A 151 -4.63 -12.80 -11.01
C GLU A 151 -3.97 -11.47 -10.74
N SER A 152 -4.06 -10.98 -9.49
CA SER A 152 -3.14 -10.01 -8.95
C SER A 152 -1.88 -10.71 -8.45
N ILE A 153 -0.73 -10.16 -8.69
CA ILE A 153 0.56 -10.76 -8.36
C ILE A 153 1.34 -9.81 -7.48
N THR A 154 1.96 -10.36 -6.44
CA THR A 154 3.00 -9.67 -5.65
C THR A 154 4.22 -10.57 -5.56
N ASP A 155 5.40 -9.99 -5.54
CA ASP A 155 6.62 -10.73 -5.25
C ASP A 155 6.95 -10.73 -3.74
N SER A 156 8.09 -11.27 -3.38
CA SER A 156 8.56 -11.40 -1.99
C SER A 156 9.66 -10.40 -1.64
N GLN A 157 9.84 -9.33 -2.41
CA GLN A 157 10.77 -8.26 -2.06
C GLN A 157 10.20 -7.39 -0.93
N LEU A 158 11.06 -6.78 -0.11
CA LEU A 158 10.68 -5.74 0.86
C LEU A 158 10.13 -4.50 0.14
N LEU A 159 10.79 -4.11 -0.95
CA LEU A 159 10.31 -3.11 -1.89
C LEU A 159 9.47 -3.85 -2.96
N VAL A 160 8.33 -4.34 -2.52
CA VAL A 160 7.47 -5.27 -3.26
C VAL A 160 7.11 -4.76 -4.65
N ASP A 161 7.23 -5.65 -5.64
CA ASP A 161 6.60 -5.50 -6.94
C ASP A 161 5.19 -6.07 -6.90
N TYR A 162 4.21 -5.30 -7.37
CA TYR A 162 2.82 -5.70 -7.41
C TYR A 162 2.19 -5.33 -8.74
N TYR A 163 1.50 -6.27 -9.36
CA TYR A 163 0.98 -6.05 -10.70
C TYR A 163 -0.26 -6.88 -11.00
N ARG A 164 -0.99 -6.42 -11.99
CA ARG A 164 -2.21 -7.04 -12.48
C ARG A 164 -2.47 -6.68 -13.93
N THR A 165 -3.34 -7.44 -14.55
CA THR A 165 -3.92 -7.08 -15.85
C THR A 165 -5.06 -6.10 -15.71
N THR A 166 -5.40 -5.41 -16.79
CA THR A 166 -6.61 -4.59 -16.90
C THR A 166 -7.57 -5.20 -17.93
N HIS A 167 -8.84 -4.83 -17.85
CA HIS A 167 -9.87 -5.35 -18.75
C HIS A 167 -9.58 -5.07 -20.25
N ASP A 168 -8.88 -3.98 -20.55
CA ASP A 168 -8.48 -3.57 -21.90
C ASP A 168 -7.10 -4.11 -22.33
N GLY A 169 -6.60 -5.16 -21.64
CA GLY A 169 -5.38 -5.87 -22.04
C GLY A 169 -4.07 -5.11 -21.80
N ARG A 170 -3.99 -4.35 -20.71
CA ARG A 170 -2.75 -3.70 -20.24
C ARG A 170 -2.18 -4.45 -19.04
N ILE A 171 -0.91 -4.20 -18.76
CA ILE A 171 -0.28 -4.55 -17.49
C ILE A 171 -0.13 -3.26 -16.66
N ALA A 172 -0.72 -3.24 -15.47
CA ALA A 172 -0.48 -2.23 -14.44
C ALA A 172 0.54 -2.81 -13.46
N PHE A 173 1.72 -2.21 -13.40
CA PHE A 173 2.84 -2.68 -12.59
C PHE A 173 3.26 -1.60 -11.60
N GLY A 174 3.34 -1.96 -10.35
CA GLY A 174 3.70 -1.05 -9.26
C GLY A 174 4.87 -1.56 -8.45
N LYS A 175 5.56 -0.62 -7.80
CA LYS A 175 6.65 -0.89 -6.88
C LYS A 175 6.53 -0.07 -5.62
N GLY A 176 6.64 -0.73 -4.48
CA GLY A 176 6.83 -0.06 -3.19
C GLY A 176 8.25 0.44 -3.06
N THR A 177 8.52 1.68 -3.46
CA THR A 177 9.90 2.20 -3.56
C THR A 177 10.53 2.58 -2.23
N GLY A 178 9.70 2.70 -1.16
CA GLY A 178 10.16 3.05 0.18
C GLY A 178 10.81 4.43 0.30
N ALA A 179 10.72 5.29 -0.71
CA ALA A 179 11.20 6.67 -0.61
C ALA A 179 10.41 7.41 0.46
N ILE A 180 11.10 8.13 1.34
CA ILE A 180 10.53 8.76 2.54
C ILE A 180 10.51 10.26 2.37
N ALA A 181 9.33 10.86 2.62
CA ALA A 181 9.17 12.31 2.65
C ALA A 181 9.90 12.93 3.86
N TYR A 182 10.79 13.89 3.59
CA TYR A 182 11.43 14.66 4.66
C TYR A 182 10.39 15.47 5.42
N ARG A 183 10.40 15.41 6.74
CA ARG A 183 9.40 16.02 7.63
C ARG A 183 7.95 15.63 7.31
N SER A 184 7.75 14.50 6.63
CA SER A 184 6.44 14.06 6.14
C SER A 184 5.78 15.05 5.16
N GLU A 185 6.55 15.90 4.51
CA GLU A 185 6.05 16.85 3.50
C GLU A 185 5.75 16.10 2.20
N ILE A 186 4.48 16.05 1.85
CA ILE A 186 3.99 15.44 0.61
C ILE A 186 3.83 16.57 -0.41
N ASN A 187 4.79 16.67 -1.32
CA ASN A 187 4.83 17.68 -2.37
C ASN A 187 4.84 17.05 -3.78
N GLY A 188 4.82 17.87 -4.82
CA GLY A 188 4.80 17.42 -6.20
C GLY A 188 5.99 16.53 -6.58
N THR A 189 7.21 16.82 -6.07
CA THR A 189 8.40 15.98 -6.30
C THR A 189 8.21 14.57 -5.73
N PHE A 190 7.52 14.43 -4.58
CA PHE A 190 7.22 13.14 -3.99
C PHE A 190 6.18 12.36 -4.79
N SER A 191 5.23 13.05 -5.42
CA SER A 191 4.21 12.45 -6.27
C SER A 191 4.73 12.10 -7.66
N GLU A 192 5.79 12.78 -8.13
CA GLU A 192 6.40 12.63 -9.47
C GLU A 192 7.87 12.17 -9.36
N ASP A 193 8.14 11.19 -8.52
CA ASP A 193 9.48 10.65 -8.27
C ASP A 193 10.01 9.91 -9.51
N ALA A 194 10.81 10.60 -10.32
CA ALA A 194 11.36 10.09 -11.57
C ALA A 194 12.26 8.86 -11.37
N ASP A 195 13.06 8.82 -10.30
CA ASP A 195 13.95 7.70 -10.01
C ASP A 195 13.14 6.45 -9.64
N SER A 196 12.10 6.61 -8.82
CA SER A 196 11.19 5.53 -8.45
C SER A 196 10.41 5.01 -9.66
N ILE A 197 9.96 5.88 -10.54
CA ILE A 197 9.29 5.51 -11.79
C ILE A 197 10.26 4.74 -12.70
N ALA A 198 11.50 5.22 -12.87
CA ALA A 198 12.52 4.53 -13.68
C ALA A 198 12.84 3.13 -13.14
N GLN A 199 12.91 2.97 -11.80
CA GLN A 199 13.09 1.67 -11.18
C GLN A 199 11.90 0.76 -11.47
N THR A 200 10.67 1.24 -11.31
CA THR A 200 9.45 0.48 -11.61
C THR A 200 9.39 0.03 -13.09
N CYS A 201 9.81 0.90 -14.01
CA CYS A 201 9.97 0.54 -15.43
C CYS A 201 10.99 -0.60 -15.62
N SER A 202 12.15 -0.49 -14.96
CA SER A 202 13.20 -1.49 -15.03
C SER A 202 12.69 -2.86 -14.56
N ASP A 203 11.96 -2.89 -13.44
CA ASP A 203 11.45 -4.13 -12.86
C ASP A 203 10.32 -4.75 -13.70
N LEU A 204 9.44 -3.92 -14.31
CA LEU A 204 8.48 -4.40 -15.30
C LEU A 204 9.18 -5.13 -16.44
N PHE A 205 10.22 -4.54 -17.04
CA PHE A 205 10.93 -5.16 -18.16
C PHE A 205 11.83 -6.32 -17.75
N ALA A 206 12.27 -6.39 -16.50
CA ALA A 206 12.94 -7.57 -15.96
C ALA A 206 11.94 -8.72 -15.77
N THR A 207 10.73 -8.42 -15.30
CA THR A 207 9.65 -9.41 -15.09
C THR A 207 9.06 -9.89 -16.42
N TYR A 208 8.89 -9.01 -17.39
CA TYR A 208 8.36 -9.30 -18.73
C TYR A 208 9.33 -8.87 -19.82
N PRO A 209 10.44 -9.59 -20.03
CA PRO A 209 11.49 -9.20 -20.97
C PRO A 209 11.06 -9.21 -22.44
N MET A 210 9.91 -9.83 -22.74
CA MET A 210 9.33 -9.84 -24.09
C MET A 210 8.61 -8.53 -24.44
N LEU A 211 8.38 -7.63 -23.50
CA LEU A 211 7.73 -6.35 -23.76
C LEU A 211 8.67 -5.38 -24.47
N ALA A 212 8.15 -4.68 -25.47
CA ALA A 212 8.87 -3.59 -26.11
C ALA A 212 9.09 -2.42 -25.14
N ARG A 213 10.26 -1.76 -25.23
CA ARG A 213 10.64 -0.67 -24.33
C ARG A 213 9.71 0.54 -24.38
N ASP A 214 9.00 0.73 -25.47
CA ASP A 214 7.98 1.76 -25.70
C ASP A 214 6.57 1.34 -25.26
N ALA A 215 6.41 0.19 -24.60
CA ALA A 215 5.11 -0.32 -24.19
C ALA A 215 4.44 0.55 -23.11
N ILE A 216 5.19 1.32 -22.32
CA ILE A 216 4.65 2.13 -21.24
C ILE A 216 3.89 3.34 -21.79
N SER A 217 2.64 3.52 -21.32
CA SER A 217 1.78 4.64 -21.72
C SER A 217 1.58 5.67 -20.63
N HIS A 218 1.56 5.25 -19.37
CA HIS A 218 1.33 6.14 -18.23
C HIS A 218 2.19 5.73 -17.05
N ASN A 219 2.54 6.70 -16.22
CA ASN A 219 3.21 6.48 -14.94
C ASN A 219 2.77 7.52 -13.93
N TRP A 220 2.87 7.19 -12.65
CA TRP A 220 2.62 8.09 -11.54
C TRP A 220 3.25 7.53 -10.26
N SER A 221 3.35 8.37 -9.26
CA SER A 221 3.70 7.98 -7.91
C SER A 221 2.66 8.51 -6.92
N GLY A 222 2.63 7.93 -5.73
CA GLY A 222 1.72 8.36 -4.68
C GLY A 222 2.23 8.01 -3.30
N PRO A 223 1.88 8.83 -2.29
CA PRO A 223 2.23 8.55 -0.91
C PRO A 223 1.29 7.52 -0.29
N ILE A 224 1.84 6.68 0.56
CA ILE A 224 1.12 5.76 1.45
C ILE A 224 1.51 6.03 2.91
N ASP A 225 0.58 5.80 3.82
CA ASP A 225 0.71 5.99 5.26
C ASP A 225 1.22 4.71 5.93
N ARG A 226 2.52 4.45 5.89
CA ARG A 226 3.11 3.21 6.38
C ARG A 226 3.25 3.19 7.90
N THR A 227 2.50 2.32 8.61
CA THR A 227 2.73 1.98 10.01
C THR A 227 3.88 0.98 10.13
N TYR A 228 4.42 0.80 11.34
CA TYR A 228 5.56 -0.07 11.54
C TYR A 228 5.24 -1.56 11.30
N ASP A 229 4.03 -1.97 11.65
CA ASP A 229 3.52 -3.34 11.54
C ASP A 229 2.51 -3.54 10.40
N SER A 230 2.35 -2.53 9.55
CA SER A 230 1.45 -2.52 8.39
C SER A 230 -0.05 -2.67 8.70
N LEU A 231 -0.45 -2.53 9.95
CA LEU A 231 -1.86 -2.58 10.34
C LEU A 231 -2.44 -1.17 10.54
N PRO A 232 -3.70 -0.94 10.18
CA PRO A 232 -4.35 0.35 10.37
C PRO A 232 -4.64 0.63 11.85
N VAL A 233 -4.83 1.91 12.15
CA VAL A 233 -5.17 2.43 13.48
C VAL A 233 -6.37 3.34 13.38
N PHE A 234 -7.32 3.15 14.29
CA PHE A 234 -8.52 3.98 14.40
C PHE A 234 -8.61 4.61 15.78
N GLY A 235 -9.23 5.77 15.87
CA GLY A 235 -9.45 6.44 17.15
C GLY A 235 -10.02 7.83 17.02
N SER A 236 -9.94 8.58 18.11
CA SER A 236 -10.21 10.01 18.14
C SER A 236 -9.01 10.77 18.69
N LEU A 237 -8.83 12.02 18.27
CA LEU A 237 -7.76 12.87 18.77
C LEU A 237 -7.95 13.12 20.27
N ARG A 238 -6.86 13.09 21.04
CA ARG A 238 -6.93 13.24 22.51
C ARG A 238 -7.41 14.63 22.92
N ARG A 239 -6.96 15.67 22.20
CA ARG A 239 -7.33 17.06 22.49
C ARG A 239 -8.64 17.49 21.85
N GLN A 240 -9.14 16.74 20.89
CA GLN A 240 -10.33 17.01 20.09
C GLN A 240 -11.12 15.71 19.89
N PRO A 241 -11.80 15.19 20.92
CA PRO A 241 -12.40 13.85 20.92
C PRO A 241 -13.56 13.69 19.92
N ASN A 242 -14.06 14.78 19.37
CA ASN A 242 -15.03 14.82 18.27
C ASN A 242 -14.40 14.66 16.88
N ILE A 243 -13.07 14.59 16.77
CA ILE A 243 -12.34 14.31 15.54
C ILE A 243 -11.83 12.87 15.56
N PHE A 244 -12.39 12.05 14.68
CA PHE A 244 -12.04 10.64 14.52
C PHE A 244 -11.04 10.48 13.37
N TYR A 245 -10.24 9.41 13.40
CA TYR A 245 -9.28 9.14 12.33
C TYR A 245 -9.15 7.63 12.03
N GLY A 246 -8.83 7.33 10.77
CA GLY A 246 -8.37 6.01 10.30
C GLY A 246 -7.15 6.19 9.43
N ILE A 247 -6.01 5.65 9.86
CA ILE A 247 -4.70 5.79 9.24
C ILE A 247 -3.94 4.46 9.21
N GLY A 248 -2.84 4.41 8.46
CA GLY A 248 -1.93 3.27 8.48
C GLY A 248 -2.36 2.13 7.58
N TRP A 249 -2.96 2.44 6.45
CA TRP A 249 -3.36 1.44 5.45
C TRP A 249 -2.19 0.73 4.78
N SER A 250 -0.99 1.31 4.86
CA SER A 250 0.28 0.73 4.47
C SER A 250 0.32 0.18 3.03
N GLY A 251 -0.48 0.77 2.13
CA GLY A 251 -0.61 0.34 0.73
C GLY A 251 -1.72 -0.71 0.48
N ASN A 252 -2.31 -1.28 1.53
CA ASN A 252 -3.30 -2.37 1.42
C ASN A 252 -4.74 -1.89 1.70
N GLY A 253 -5.05 -0.61 1.45
CA GLY A 253 -6.28 0.01 1.92
C GLY A 253 -7.55 -0.32 1.13
N VAL A 254 -7.49 -0.77 -0.13
CA VAL A 254 -8.69 -0.86 -1.01
C VAL A 254 -9.78 -1.76 -0.41
N GLY A 255 -9.45 -2.98 -0.03
CA GLY A 255 -10.41 -3.89 0.61
C GLY A 255 -10.75 -3.47 2.06
N PRO A 256 -9.73 -3.35 2.93
CA PRO A 256 -9.94 -3.03 4.35
C PRO A 256 -10.59 -1.68 4.64
N SER A 257 -10.55 -0.71 3.73
CA SER A 257 -11.20 0.60 3.92
C SER A 257 -12.71 0.51 4.13
N ARG A 258 -13.36 -0.53 3.59
CA ARG A 258 -14.78 -0.80 3.88
C ARG A 258 -15.00 -1.09 5.36
N LEU A 259 -14.17 -1.96 5.95
CA LEU A 259 -14.22 -2.27 7.39
C LEU A 259 -13.90 -1.02 8.22
N GLY A 260 -12.88 -0.26 7.81
CA GLY A 260 -12.54 1.01 8.43
C GLY A 260 -13.66 2.04 8.39
N GLY A 261 -14.43 2.08 7.31
CA GLY A 261 -15.64 2.91 7.21
C GLY A 261 -16.68 2.54 8.25
N HIS A 262 -16.94 1.25 8.49
CA HIS A 262 -17.83 0.78 9.56
C HIS A 262 -17.32 1.18 10.94
N ILE A 263 -16.03 0.96 11.22
CA ILE A 263 -15.39 1.34 12.49
C ILE A 263 -15.56 2.84 12.74
N LEU A 264 -15.20 3.68 11.75
CA LEU A 264 -15.28 5.13 11.89
C LEU A 264 -16.72 5.63 12.04
N ALA A 265 -17.67 5.03 11.31
CA ALA A 265 -19.08 5.36 11.45
C ALA A 265 -19.61 5.01 12.84
N SER A 266 -19.28 3.83 13.37
CA SER A 266 -19.70 3.42 14.73
C SER A 266 -19.10 4.33 15.79
N LEU A 267 -17.82 4.68 15.70
CA LEU A 267 -17.18 5.63 16.59
C LEU A 267 -17.82 7.02 16.52
N ALA A 268 -18.04 7.53 15.31
CA ALA A 268 -18.62 8.86 15.12
C ALA A 268 -20.08 8.93 15.58
N LEU A 269 -20.84 7.86 15.46
CA LEU A 269 -22.24 7.79 15.93
C LEU A 269 -22.36 7.42 17.41
N GLY A 270 -21.27 7.06 18.07
CA GLY A 270 -21.28 6.63 19.48
C GLY A 270 -22.01 5.31 19.67
N ARG A 271 -21.98 4.41 18.68
CA ARG A 271 -22.60 3.09 18.78
C ARG A 271 -21.77 2.16 19.63
N ASP A 272 -22.43 1.24 20.34
CA ASP A 272 -21.79 0.13 21.02
C ASP A 272 -22.08 -1.17 20.27
N ASP A 273 -21.24 -1.47 19.28
CA ASP A 273 -21.36 -2.62 18.39
C ASP A 273 -19.98 -3.31 18.16
N GLU A 274 -19.96 -4.34 17.34
CA GLU A 274 -18.73 -5.07 17.02
C GLU A 274 -17.63 -4.17 16.41
N TRP A 275 -18.01 -3.16 15.63
CA TRP A 275 -17.10 -2.24 14.96
C TRP A 275 -16.43 -1.29 15.95
N SER A 276 -17.20 -0.74 16.91
CA SER A 276 -16.68 0.14 17.96
C SER A 276 -15.80 -0.59 18.99
N ARG A 277 -15.89 -1.93 19.04
CA ARG A 277 -15.06 -2.80 19.90
C ARG A 277 -13.86 -3.41 19.17
N SER A 278 -13.58 -3.03 17.95
CA SER A 278 -12.46 -3.55 17.17
C SER A 278 -11.13 -3.35 17.89
N SER A 279 -10.28 -4.38 17.91
CA SER A 279 -8.91 -4.32 18.47
C SER A 279 -7.99 -3.34 17.73
N LEU A 280 -8.37 -2.86 16.55
CA LEU A 280 -7.64 -1.84 15.78
C LEU A 280 -7.86 -0.43 16.33
N ILE A 281 -8.84 -0.23 17.23
CA ILE A 281 -9.12 1.06 17.85
C ILE A 281 -8.13 1.31 18.99
N ARG A 282 -7.43 2.46 18.95
CA ARG A 282 -6.46 2.87 19.97
C ARG A 282 -5.43 1.79 20.31
N ARG A 283 -5.13 0.90 19.36
CA ARG A 283 -4.11 -0.10 19.56
C ARG A 283 -2.73 0.54 19.79
N LYS A 284 -1.87 -0.14 20.51
CA LYS A 284 -0.49 0.30 20.70
C LYS A 284 0.27 0.13 19.38
N CYS A 285 0.68 1.24 18.78
CA CYS A 285 1.55 1.25 17.63
C CYS A 285 2.98 1.58 18.05
N LYS A 286 3.95 0.95 17.42
CA LYS A 286 5.35 1.36 17.55
C LYS A 286 5.49 2.72 16.85
N ALA A 287 5.93 3.72 17.61
CA ALA A 287 6.14 5.06 17.07
C ALA A 287 7.42 5.15 16.26
N PHE A 288 7.38 5.90 15.17
CA PHE A 288 8.59 6.27 14.43
C PHE A 288 9.37 7.34 15.19
N PRO A 289 10.72 7.35 15.05
CA PRO A 289 11.54 8.40 15.64
C PRO A 289 11.14 9.79 15.15
N PRO A 290 11.39 10.85 15.94
CA PRO A 290 11.19 12.22 15.46
C PRO A 290 12.21 12.58 14.37
N GLU A 291 11.92 13.64 13.62
CA GLU A 291 12.91 14.23 12.70
C GLU A 291 14.08 14.87 13.47
N PRO A 292 15.30 14.83 12.93
CA PRO A 292 15.67 14.30 11.61
C PRO A 292 15.98 12.78 11.60
N PHE A 293 15.91 12.10 12.73
CA PHE A 293 16.29 10.69 12.88
C PHE A 293 15.44 9.76 12.02
N ARG A 294 14.14 10.07 11.87
CA ARG A 294 13.24 9.30 11.00
C ARG A 294 13.71 9.32 9.55
N SER A 295 13.94 10.51 9.00
CA SER A 295 14.36 10.65 7.59
C SER A 295 15.77 10.11 7.34
N LEU A 296 16.73 10.38 8.21
CA LEU A 296 18.10 9.90 8.05
C LEU A 296 18.17 8.38 8.23
N GLY A 297 17.60 7.87 9.32
CA GLY A 297 17.56 6.42 9.60
C GLY A 297 16.79 5.66 8.52
N GLY A 298 15.65 6.19 8.10
CA GLY A 298 14.84 5.59 7.04
C GLY A 298 15.57 5.53 5.69
N LYS A 299 16.33 6.57 5.31
CA LYS A 299 17.18 6.54 4.10
C LYS A 299 18.29 5.50 4.20
N MET A 300 18.92 5.35 5.37
CA MET A 300 19.94 4.32 5.60
C MET A 300 19.34 2.91 5.48
N VAL A 301 18.21 2.66 6.13
CA VAL A 301 17.49 1.37 6.07
C VAL A 301 17.08 1.07 4.64
N ARG A 302 16.43 2.03 3.94
CA ARG A 302 16.06 1.88 2.53
C ARG A 302 17.27 1.55 1.64
N GLY A 303 18.38 2.25 1.81
CA GLY A 303 19.61 1.98 1.05
C GLY A 303 20.14 0.57 1.28
N ALA A 304 20.06 0.07 2.51
CA ALA A 304 20.45 -1.31 2.86
C ALA A 304 19.51 -2.35 2.22
N VAL A 305 18.19 -2.09 2.23
CA VAL A 305 17.20 -2.94 1.55
C VAL A 305 17.49 -3.03 0.06
N ILE A 306 17.70 -1.89 -0.61
CA ILE A 306 18.02 -1.86 -2.05
C ILE A 306 19.28 -2.67 -2.37
N ARG A 307 20.35 -2.53 -1.57
CA ARG A 307 21.60 -3.29 -1.79
C ARG A 307 21.39 -4.79 -1.52
N LYS A 308 20.62 -5.13 -0.49
CA LYS A 308 20.25 -6.51 -0.17
C LYS A 308 19.52 -7.15 -1.35
N GLU A 309 18.43 -6.55 -1.79
CA GLU A 309 17.61 -7.09 -2.89
C GLU A 309 18.40 -7.19 -4.20
N LYS A 310 19.23 -6.18 -4.51
CA LYS A 310 20.09 -6.23 -5.69
C LYS A 310 21.07 -7.41 -5.65
N ALA A 311 21.66 -7.70 -4.50
CA ALA A 311 22.55 -8.87 -4.33
C ALA A 311 21.77 -10.18 -4.53
N GLU A 312 20.59 -10.30 -3.93
CA GLU A 312 19.72 -11.47 -4.02
C GLU A 312 19.24 -11.73 -5.47
N LEU A 313 18.86 -10.67 -6.20
CA LEU A 313 18.51 -10.75 -7.63
C LEU A 313 19.68 -11.24 -8.50
N GLN A 314 20.92 -10.98 -8.08
CA GLN A 314 22.14 -11.46 -8.72
C GLN A 314 22.59 -12.85 -8.22
N GLY A 315 21.80 -13.52 -7.37
CA GLY A 315 22.15 -14.81 -6.77
C GLY A 315 23.28 -14.73 -5.75
N GLN A 316 23.56 -13.53 -5.20
CA GLN A 316 24.62 -13.27 -4.23
C GLN A 316 24.06 -13.11 -2.82
N THR A 317 24.85 -13.45 -1.81
CA THR A 317 24.50 -13.17 -0.42
C THR A 317 24.77 -11.70 -0.11
N ALA A 318 23.75 -10.99 0.38
CA ALA A 318 23.89 -9.61 0.80
C ALA A 318 24.85 -9.46 2.00
N ALA A 319 25.54 -8.31 2.07
CA ALA A 319 26.44 -8.00 3.19
C ALA A 319 25.71 -8.08 4.54
N VAL A 320 26.40 -8.55 5.58
CA VAL A 320 25.83 -8.72 6.93
C VAL A 320 25.23 -7.41 7.44
N PHE A 321 25.92 -6.30 7.22
CA PHE A 321 25.46 -4.97 7.63
C PHE A 321 24.14 -4.60 6.96
N ASP A 322 23.97 -4.85 5.64
CA ASP A 322 22.74 -4.55 4.92
C ASP A 322 21.60 -5.45 5.38
N ARG A 323 21.86 -6.73 5.68
CA ARG A 323 20.86 -7.64 6.25
C ARG A 323 20.35 -7.16 7.61
N LEU A 324 21.26 -6.74 8.51
CA LEU A 324 20.88 -6.23 9.83
C LEU A 324 20.09 -4.92 9.75
N LEU A 325 20.50 -3.99 8.89
CA LEU A 325 19.75 -2.74 8.71
C LEU A 325 18.38 -2.98 8.06
N ALA A 326 18.27 -3.89 7.10
CA ALA A 326 17.01 -4.22 6.46
C ALA A 326 15.95 -4.75 7.45
N GLN A 327 16.36 -5.42 8.53
CA GLN A 327 15.46 -5.86 9.61
C GLN A 327 14.76 -4.70 10.34
N LEU A 328 15.30 -3.48 10.26
CA LEU A 328 14.68 -2.30 10.84
C LEU A 328 13.58 -1.68 9.96
N ALA A 329 13.44 -2.12 8.71
CA ALA A 329 12.36 -1.66 7.84
C ALA A 329 10.99 -2.05 8.43
N PRO A 330 9.91 -1.28 8.18
CA PRO A 330 8.56 -1.69 8.53
C PRO A 330 8.21 -3.07 7.95
N SER A 331 7.35 -3.81 8.63
CA SER A 331 6.96 -5.16 8.18
C SER A 331 6.33 -5.14 6.78
N GLY A 332 6.72 -6.07 5.93
CA GLY A 332 6.21 -6.30 4.59
C GLY A 332 5.43 -7.61 4.51
N LEU A 333 5.38 -8.20 3.31
CA LEU A 333 4.82 -9.54 3.09
C LEU A 333 5.82 -10.64 3.43
N GLU A 334 7.12 -10.35 3.32
CA GLU A 334 8.18 -11.31 3.64
C GLU A 334 8.30 -11.55 5.14
N ASP A 335 8.75 -12.76 5.48
CA ASP A 335 9.12 -13.10 6.83
C ASP A 335 10.33 -12.29 7.29
N LYS A 336 10.16 -11.64 8.42
CA LYS A 336 11.29 -11.16 9.20
C LYS A 336 11.64 -12.21 10.22
N PRO A 337 12.89 -12.72 10.22
CA PRO A 337 13.34 -13.67 11.21
C PRO A 337 13.26 -13.09 12.62
#